data_66e12dc241e004be3b91209971287fec
#
_entry.id   66e12dc241e004be3b91209971287fec
#
_cell.length_a   1.000
_cell.length_b   1.000
_cell.length_c   1.000
_cell.angle_alpha   90.00
_cell.angle_beta   90.00
_cell.angle_gamma   90.00
#
_symmetry.space_group_name_H-M   'P 1'
#
loop_
_entity.id
_entity.type
_entity.pdbx_description
1 polymer ?
#
loop_
_entity_poly.entity_id
_entity_poly.type
_entity_poly.pdbx_seq_one_letter_code
_entity_poly.pdbx_strand_id
1 'polypeptide(L)'
;MRTPRTQRLALASLVLVLAIAAGAAPFSVHPWRTTDDVRDGWDWSLPPGVKPYARSGISISERKVGPSFPGRLTRSVSWSWKQLEPREGEYDFAALKASILKRSAGGKYCVEFHLRASVWELKNFPDEAEYPKSWVAHMERSATAPRWLSQYEIPLVAFKKKGLDNIGTPFQVVNMDIYHPEYHKRYVRMVRALGESGIPVMPEVSIVFVHLWSASRGEEGAGPAMGDPKRKAFEERLRAWSKACEGIEGKLCLVSHREADLKLGYELGMGQRNGFVEMYMMHCNNPSLGQGIDGDGYLVVDETCPLIAENRASGDENEEYVPSVHVARFGPMSGWPHRYRESMLRVLQMRRNFIWAEGGKGLVDPPLLGYVSLELGKTIETAPDAWCYLRESNIRVKGQPKPVKNFERWLYQRDGEGCRALATVKVQVQKQLSHHPKHPYDYTARRTDLKGGNSFIGFALDDRFLSGGPHRVAVKVTYHDVGTGTWTLEYADPGGIRRRVVKCEDTGKVRTATFFLDDAHFRGVNMAHDFVVRAAQSDAVISFVRVIGLGR
;
A
#
# COMPACT_ATOMS: atom_id res chain seq x y z
N MET A 1 -17.53 47.34 30.74
CA MET A 1 -18.40 46.23 30.28
C MET A 1 -17.65 45.46 29.21
N ARG A 2 -17.06 44.29 29.55
CA ARG A 2 -16.39 43.41 28.60
C ARG A 2 -17.34 42.26 28.23
N THR A 3 -17.56 42.08 26.96
CA THR A 3 -18.52 41.18 26.33
C THR A 3 -18.12 39.71 26.43
N PRO A 4 -19.05 38.76 26.44
CA PRO A 4 -18.84 37.35 26.78
C PRO A 4 -18.34 36.49 25.61
N ARG A 5 -17.45 37.02 24.74
CA ARG A 5 -16.95 36.27 23.56
C ARG A 5 -15.74 35.37 23.83
N THR A 6 -15.05 35.59 24.95
CA THR A 6 -13.81 34.88 25.28
C THR A 6 -14.02 33.53 25.97
N GLN A 7 -15.19 33.27 26.54
CA GLN A 7 -15.45 31.98 27.22
C GLN A 7 -15.88 30.84 26.29
N ARG A 8 -16.40 31.13 25.10
CA ARG A 8 -16.82 30.08 24.14
C ARG A 8 -15.66 29.45 23.37
N LEU A 9 -14.55 30.18 23.21
CA LEU A 9 -13.35 29.65 22.55
C LEU A 9 -12.53 28.73 23.44
N ALA A 10 -12.57 28.92 24.76
CA ALA A 10 -11.85 28.07 25.71
C ALA A 10 -12.52 26.68 25.88
N LEU A 11 -13.86 26.59 25.78
CA LEU A 11 -14.57 25.33 25.88
C LEU A 11 -14.40 24.46 24.60
N ALA A 12 -14.36 25.09 23.42
CA ALA A 12 -14.16 24.35 22.18
C ALA A 12 -12.73 23.78 22.09
N SER A 13 -11.73 24.49 22.62
CA SER A 13 -10.36 24.00 22.68
C SER A 13 -10.16 22.91 23.72
N LEU A 14 -10.92 22.90 24.81
CA LEU A 14 -10.84 21.88 25.85
C LEU A 14 -11.48 20.55 25.42
N VAL A 15 -12.57 20.60 24.65
CA VAL A 15 -13.20 19.39 24.11
C VAL A 15 -12.31 18.74 23.03
N LEU A 16 -11.57 19.52 22.24
CA LEU A 16 -10.65 19.00 21.22
C LEU A 16 -9.39 18.38 21.84
N VAL A 17 -8.91 18.90 22.98
CA VAL A 17 -7.74 18.35 23.70
C VAL A 17 -8.08 17.07 24.46
N LEU A 18 -9.30 16.93 24.97
CA LEU A 18 -9.74 15.71 25.65
C LEU A 18 -10.00 14.53 24.68
N ALA A 19 -10.32 14.80 23.43
CA ALA A 19 -10.45 13.76 22.39
C ALA A 19 -9.09 13.17 21.94
N ILE A 20 -7.96 13.82 22.24
CA ILE A 20 -6.61 13.36 21.87
C ILE A 20 -5.99 12.47 22.98
N ALA A 21 -6.54 12.50 24.20
CA ALA A 21 -6.08 11.67 25.32
C ALA A 21 -6.84 10.34 25.46
N ALA A 22 -7.83 10.08 24.63
CA ALA A 22 -8.40 8.74 24.53
C ALA A 22 -7.35 7.83 23.91
N GLY A 23 -6.72 6.98 24.68
CA GLY A 23 -5.83 5.92 24.23
C GLY A 23 -6.51 5.20 23.05
N ALA A 24 -5.73 4.89 22.01
CA ALA A 24 -6.25 4.18 20.84
C ALA A 24 -7.10 3.01 21.34
N ALA A 25 -8.37 2.97 20.91
CA ALA A 25 -9.24 1.85 21.23
C ALA A 25 -8.50 0.56 20.85
N PRO A 26 -8.57 -0.48 21.68
CA PRO A 26 -7.88 -1.72 21.37
C PRO A 26 -8.30 -2.17 19.96
N PHE A 27 -7.33 -2.65 19.19
CA PHE A 27 -7.55 -3.16 17.84
C PHE A 27 -8.68 -4.22 17.91
N SER A 28 -9.85 -3.90 17.35
CA SER A 28 -10.98 -4.81 17.31
C SER A 28 -11.20 -5.28 15.87
N VAL A 29 -10.74 -6.48 15.57
CA VAL A 29 -11.23 -7.18 14.38
C VAL A 29 -12.70 -7.54 14.64
N HIS A 30 -13.57 -7.34 13.65
CA HIS A 30 -14.93 -7.86 13.76
C HIS A 30 -14.86 -9.38 14.01
N PRO A 31 -15.56 -9.91 15.03
CA PRO A 31 -15.51 -11.34 15.31
C PRO A 31 -16.10 -12.11 14.12
N TRP A 32 -15.40 -13.18 13.73
CA TRP A 32 -15.92 -14.11 12.74
C TRP A 32 -17.20 -14.78 13.27
N ARG A 33 -18.21 -14.91 12.43
CA ARG A 33 -19.44 -15.65 12.72
C ARG A 33 -19.60 -16.80 11.74
N THR A 34 -20.43 -17.75 12.12
CA THR A 34 -20.63 -19.02 11.38
C THR A 34 -22.06 -19.20 10.87
N THR A 35 -22.90 -18.17 11.00
CA THR A 35 -24.31 -18.18 10.55
C THR A 35 -24.59 -16.94 9.72
N ASP A 36 -25.59 -17.05 8.83
CA ASP A 36 -26.09 -15.92 8.06
C ASP A 36 -26.46 -14.77 8.99
N ASP A 37 -26.02 -13.56 8.63
CA ASP A 37 -26.32 -12.35 9.38
C ASP A 37 -26.25 -11.09 8.53
N VAL A 38 -26.76 -9.98 9.07
CA VAL A 38 -26.61 -8.63 8.52
C VAL A 38 -26.08 -7.73 9.62
N ARG A 39 -25.02 -6.97 9.32
CA ARG A 39 -24.38 -6.04 10.26
C ARG A 39 -24.32 -4.65 9.69
N ASP A 40 -24.38 -3.65 10.57
CA ASP A 40 -24.03 -2.28 10.22
C ASP A 40 -22.53 -2.16 9.92
N GLY A 41 -22.19 -1.41 8.87
CA GLY A 41 -20.82 -1.11 8.47
C GLY A 41 -20.17 -2.16 7.56
N TRP A 42 -18.88 -1.97 7.37
CA TRP A 42 -17.99 -2.86 6.62
C TRP A 42 -17.55 -4.02 7.50
N ASP A 43 -17.66 -5.24 7.01
CA ASP A 43 -17.21 -6.42 7.73
C ASP A 43 -15.90 -6.95 7.14
N TRP A 44 -14.78 -6.68 7.82
CA TRP A 44 -13.42 -7.10 7.46
C TRP A 44 -13.02 -8.43 8.09
N SER A 45 -13.93 -9.14 8.78
CA SER A 45 -13.58 -10.38 9.47
C SER A 45 -13.14 -11.48 8.48
N LEU A 46 -12.22 -12.32 8.95
CA LEU A 46 -11.72 -13.52 8.32
C LEU A 46 -11.90 -14.72 9.25
N PRO A 47 -11.92 -15.94 8.73
CA PRO A 47 -11.94 -17.16 9.56
C PRO A 47 -10.80 -17.19 10.57
N PRO A 48 -11.00 -17.76 11.76
CA PRO A 48 -9.92 -17.99 12.71
C PRO A 48 -8.76 -18.77 12.10
N GLY A 49 -7.53 -18.42 12.48
CA GLY A 49 -6.33 -19.13 12.03
C GLY A 49 -5.67 -18.56 10.76
N VAL A 50 -6.28 -17.60 10.08
CA VAL A 50 -5.61 -16.89 8.99
C VAL A 50 -4.38 -16.17 9.55
N LYS A 51 -3.20 -16.44 8.96
CA LYS A 51 -1.92 -15.87 9.37
C LYS A 51 -1.39 -14.92 8.29
N PRO A 52 -0.66 -13.85 8.65
CA PRO A 52 -0.01 -13.00 7.67
C PRO A 52 1.07 -13.79 6.90
N TYR A 53 1.34 -13.37 5.68
CA TYR A 53 2.43 -13.93 4.91
C TYR A 53 3.78 -13.61 5.56
N ALA A 54 4.70 -14.57 5.57
CA ALA A 54 5.97 -14.46 6.30
C ALA A 54 6.86 -13.28 5.83
N ARG A 55 6.80 -12.93 4.55
CA ARG A 55 7.54 -11.81 3.95
C ARG A 55 6.64 -10.62 3.64
N SER A 56 5.66 -10.32 4.47
CA SER A 56 4.84 -9.11 4.37
C SER A 56 4.96 -8.27 5.62
N GLY A 57 4.69 -6.97 5.52
CA GLY A 57 4.72 -6.12 6.68
C GLY A 57 4.20 -4.70 6.46
N ILE A 58 3.91 -4.04 7.57
CA ILE A 58 3.44 -2.66 7.57
C ILE A 58 4.35 -1.81 8.46
N SER A 59 4.92 -0.77 7.89
CA SER A 59 5.74 0.21 8.60
C SER A 59 4.85 1.24 9.29
N ILE A 60 4.35 0.89 10.47
CA ILE A 60 3.53 1.77 11.32
C ILE A 60 3.91 1.61 12.79
N SER A 61 3.62 2.63 13.60
CA SER A 61 3.85 2.55 15.05
C SER A 61 2.91 1.54 15.72
N GLU A 62 3.46 0.62 16.52
CA GLU A 62 2.67 -0.33 17.31
C GLU A 62 1.65 0.37 18.23
N ARG A 63 1.95 1.60 18.70
CA ARG A 63 1.01 2.40 19.50
C ARG A 63 -0.28 2.77 18.72
N LYS A 64 -0.22 2.78 17.39
CA LYS A 64 -1.39 3.08 16.53
C LYS A 64 -2.31 1.90 16.35
N VAL A 65 -1.77 0.70 16.34
CA VAL A 65 -2.53 -0.53 16.06
C VAL A 65 -2.76 -1.39 17.32
N GLY A 66 -1.98 -1.17 18.39
CA GLY A 66 -2.10 -1.93 19.62
C GLY A 66 -1.48 -3.33 19.56
N PRO A 67 -1.38 -4.00 20.74
CA PRO A 67 -0.67 -5.28 20.87
C PRO A 67 -1.40 -6.46 20.22
N SER A 68 -2.70 -6.35 20.00
CA SER A 68 -3.54 -7.38 19.36
C SER A 68 -3.58 -7.30 17.83
N PHE A 69 -2.75 -6.45 17.21
CA PHE A 69 -2.68 -6.33 15.77
C PHE A 69 -2.29 -7.68 15.13
N PRO A 70 -3.09 -8.23 14.20
CA PRO A 70 -2.90 -9.58 13.68
C PRO A 70 -1.78 -9.68 12.64
N GLY A 71 -1.37 -8.55 12.06
CA GLY A 71 -0.37 -8.50 11.01
C GLY A 71 1.06 -8.39 11.52
N ARG A 72 2.00 -8.35 10.59
CA ARG A 72 3.41 -8.14 10.89
C ARG A 72 3.76 -6.66 10.74
N LEU A 73 4.40 -6.11 11.75
CA LEU A 73 4.96 -4.76 11.69
C LEU A 73 6.40 -4.81 11.21
N THR A 74 6.84 -3.76 10.52
CA THR A 74 8.24 -3.61 10.15
C THR A 74 8.96 -2.64 11.08
N ARG A 75 10.28 -2.78 11.15
CA ARG A 75 11.18 -1.90 11.89
C ARG A 75 12.40 -1.61 11.05
N SER A 76 12.64 -0.34 10.80
CA SER A 76 13.80 0.07 10.01
C SER A 76 15.09 -0.02 10.82
N VAL A 77 16.12 -0.58 10.20
CA VAL A 77 17.52 -0.47 10.58
C VAL A 77 18.21 0.38 9.53
N SER A 78 18.41 1.64 9.83
CA SER A 78 19.17 2.55 8.98
C SER A 78 20.61 2.60 9.47
N TRP A 79 21.55 2.18 8.62
CA TRP A 79 22.97 2.11 8.92
C TRP A 79 23.75 2.95 7.92
N SER A 80 24.73 3.71 8.39
CA SER A 80 25.57 4.51 7.50
C SER A 80 26.82 3.74 7.09
N TRP A 81 27.36 4.06 5.90
CA TRP A 81 28.64 3.49 5.45
C TRP A 81 29.76 3.81 6.45
N LYS A 82 29.80 5.03 7.02
CA LYS A 82 30.80 5.39 8.06
C LYS A 82 30.72 4.53 9.33
N GLN A 83 29.52 4.04 9.68
CA GLN A 83 29.34 3.13 10.81
C GLN A 83 29.74 1.71 10.42
N LEU A 84 29.45 1.31 9.19
CA LEU A 84 29.75 -0.02 8.69
C LEU A 84 31.24 -0.22 8.46
N GLU A 85 31.94 0.80 7.91
CA GLU A 85 33.37 0.79 7.56
C GLU A 85 34.05 2.02 8.16
N PRO A 86 34.30 2.01 9.50
CA PRO A 86 34.91 3.14 10.20
C PRO A 86 36.33 3.45 9.74
N ARG A 87 37.07 2.44 9.30
CA ARG A 87 38.35 2.55 8.60
C ARG A 87 38.27 1.77 7.30
N GLU A 88 39.04 2.19 6.30
CA GLU A 88 39.03 1.52 5.01
C GLU A 88 39.36 0.03 5.10
N GLY A 89 38.42 -0.81 4.64
CA GLY A 89 38.53 -2.27 4.67
C GLY A 89 38.17 -2.92 6.00
N GLU A 90 37.92 -2.15 7.06
CA GLU A 90 37.53 -2.68 8.37
C GLU A 90 36.01 -2.53 8.56
N TYR A 91 35.29 -3.65 8.53
CA TYR A 91 33.84 -3.65 8.60
C TYR A 91 33.31 -4.09 9.97
N ASP A 92 32.41 -3.31 10.55
CA ASP A 92 31.70 -3.66 11.80
C ASP A 92 30.35 -4.36 11.51
N PHE A 93 30.43 -5.54 10.92
CA PHE A 93 29.25 -6.37 10.68
C PHE A 93 28.65 -6.91 11.99
N ALA A 94 29.43 -7.04 13.06
CA ALA A 94 28.95 -7.52 14.34
C ALA A 94 27.94 -6.54 14.95
N ALA A 95 28.25 -5.24 14.98
CA ALA A 95 27.35 -4.22 15.47
C ALA A 95 26.06 -4.10 14.61
N LEU A 96 26.18 -4.23 13.29
CA LEU A 96 25.04 -4.24 12.40
C LEU A 96 24.13 -5.45 12.66
N LYS A 97 24.67 -6.67 12.75
CA LYS A 97 23.93 -7.90 13.12
C LYS A 97 23.22 -7.74 14.46
N ALA A 98 23.90 -7.25 15.47
CA ALA A 98 23.31 -7.00 16.78
C ALA A 98 22.13 -6.00 16.70
N SER A 99 22.27 -4.94 15.90
CA SER A 99 21.19 -3.97 15.67
C SER A 99 19.98 -4.61 15.00
N ILE A 100 20.18 -5.44 13.99
CA ILE A 100 19.12 -6.18 13.29
C ILE A 100 18.38 -7.11 14.28
N LEU A 101 19.11 -7.93 15.03
CA LEU A 101 18.53 -8.84 16.02
C LEU A 101 17.74 -8.10 17.09
N LYS A 102 18.29 -6.99 17.60
CA LYS A 102 17.58 -6.13 18.56
C LYS A 102 16.29 -5.57 17.99
N ARG A 103 16.30 -5.12 16.73
CA ARG A 103 15.11 -4.54 16.07
C ARG A 103 14.06 -5.59 15.75
N SER A 104 14.47 -6.80 15.38
CA SER A 104 13.53 -7.90 15.09
C SER A 104 12.80 -8.39 16.36
N ALA A 105 13.36 -8.13 17.54
CA ALA A 105 12.81 -8.56 18.82
C ALA A 105 12.41 -10.05 18.83
N GLY A 106 13.34 -10.92 18.43
CA GLY A 106 13.11 -12.36 18.36
C GLY A 106 12.16 -12.77 17.21
N GLY A 107 12.13 -12.02 16.14
CA GLY A 107 11.28 -12.30 14.97
C GLY A 107 9.86 -11.71 15.06
N LYS A 108 9.57 -10.95 16.15
CA LYS A 108 8.29 -10.23 16.28
C LYS A 108 8.08 -9.23 15.14
N TYR A 109 9.15 -8.56 14.69
CA TYR A 109 9.12 -7.56 13.64
C TYR A 109 9.91 -8.01 12.42
N CYS A 110 9.43 -7.64 11.23
CA CYS A 110 10.24 -7.66 10.00
C CYS A 110 11.24 -6.52 10.03
N VAL A 111 12.48 -6.76 9.63
CA VAL A 111 13.48 -5.69 9.53
C VAL A 111 13.59 -5.21 8.09
N GLU A 112 13.46 -3.90 7.93
CA GLU A 112 13.80 -3.15 6.73
C GLU A 112 15.22 -2.61 6.89
N PHE A 113 16.14 -3.06 6.05
CA PHE A 113 17.52 -2.60 6.11
C PHE A 113 17.78 -1.50 5.09
N HIS A 114 18.31 -0.38 5.54
CA HIS A 114 18.70 0.77 4.73
C HIS A 114 20.17 1.08 4.91
N LEU A 115 20.95 0.99 3.84
CA LEU A 115 22.34 1.44 3.84
C LEU A 115 22.43 2.84 3.24
N ARG A 116 22.92 3.80 4.01
CA ARG A 116 23.11 5.18 3.61
C ARG A 116 24.59 5.50 3.48
N ALA A 117 25.00 6.10 2.37
CA ALA A 117 26.41 6.12 2.00
C ALA A 117 26.97 7.48 1.54
N SER A 118 26.17 8.40 1.01
CA SER A 118 26.69 9.53 0.22
C SER A 118 26.80 10.86 0.92
N VAL A 119 26.08 11.06 2.03
CA VAL A 119 26.05 12.38 2.70
C VAL A 119 27.38 12.62 3.40
N TRP A 120 28.09 13.66 2.94
CA TRP A 120 29.30 14.13 3.58
C TRP A 120 29.01 15.01 4.78
N GLU A 121 28.13 15.99 4.59
CA GLU A 121 27.69 16.90 5.65
C GLU A 121 26.32 17.53 5.32
N LEU A 122 25.66 18.07 6.34
CA LEU A 122 24.54 18.98 6.21
C LEU A 122 25.02 20.35 6.66
N LYS A 123 24.78 21.38 5.83
CA LYS A 123 25.13 22.79 6.14
C LYS A 123 23.89 23.62 6.28
N ASN A 124 23.94 24.57 7.21
CA ASN A 124 22.97 25.66 7.28
C ASN A 124 23.18 26.61 6.11
N PHE A 125 22.14 27.29 5.68
CA PHE A 125 22.31 28.47 4.82
C PHE A 125 22.91 29.59 5.65
N PRO A 126 23.87 30.37 5.08
CA PRO A 126 24.62 31.38 5.81
C PRO A 126 23.76 32.49 6.45
N ASP A 127 22.53 32.69 5.94
CA ASP A 127 21.67 33.81 6.29
C ASP A 127 20.55 33.43 7.28
N GLU A 128 20.61 32.28 7.92
CA GLU A 128 19.50 31.78 8.76
C GLU A 128 19.86 31.67 10.24
N ALA A 129 18.87 31.99 11.07
CA ALA A 129 18.95 31.97 12.53
C ALA A 129 19.39 30.60 13.08
N GLU A 130 19.97 30.60 14.30
CA GLU A 130 20.45 29.43 15.00
C GLU A 130 19.43 28.28 15.05
N TYR A 131 19.83 27.14 14.54
CA TYR A 131 19.02 25.93 14.63
C TYR A 131 18.94 25.39 16.07
N PRO A 132 17.80 24.80 16.46
CA PRO A 132 17.70 24.12 17.74
C PRO A 132 18.83 23.08 17.91
N LYS A 133 19.38 22.94 19.11
CA LYS A 133 20.46 21.96 19.42
C LYS A 133 20.13 20.53 19.01
N SER A 134 18.85 20.15 19.08
CA SER A 134 18.35 18.86 18.60
C SER A 134 18.55 18.67 17.09
N TRP A 135 18.56 19.74 16.34
CA TRP A 135 18.79 19.78 14.89
C TRP A 135 20.25 19.61 14.53
N VAL A 136 21.14 20.32 15.20
CA VAL A 136 22.60 20.17 15.02
C VAL A 136 22.99 18.71 15.24
N ALA A 137 22.53 18.10 16.34
CA ALA A 137 22.77 16.69 16.62
C ALA A 137 22.15 15.73 15.58
N HIS A 138 21.05 16.13 14.94
CA HIS A 138 20.48 15.38 13.82
C HIS A 138 21.33 15.52 12.56
N MET A 139 21.82 16.71 12.24
CA MET A 139 22.69 16.98 11.10
C MET A 139 24.01 16.19 11.20
N GLU A 140 24.65 16.17 12.36
CA GLU A 140 25.87 15.38 12.60
C GLU A 140 25.66 13.89 12.40
N ARG A 141 24.53 13.37 12.89
CA ARG A 141 24.16 11.96 12.69
C ARG A 141 23.81 11.64 11.23
N SER A 142 23.41 12.64 10.46
CA SER A 142 22.99 12.47 9.07
C SER A 142 24.14 12.38 8.08
N ALA A 143 25.38 12.70 8.49
CA ALA A 143 26.56 12.41 7.66
C ALA A 143 26.75 10.89 7.59
N THR A 144 26.76 10.33 6.38
CA THR A 144 26.74 8.88 6.16
C THR A 144 27.97 8.35 5.44
N ALA A 145 28.68 9.21 4.69
CA ALA A 145 29.92 8.85 4.02
C ALA A 145 31.10 8.72 5.02
N PRO A 146 31.96 7.71 4.91
CA PRO A 146 33.13 7.55 5.75
C PRO A 146 34.14 8.70 5.57
N ARG A 147 34.73 9.18 6.65
CA ARG A 147 35.69 10.30 6.61
C ARG A 147 36.99 9.96 5.92
N TRP A 148 37.41 8.71 5.93
CA TRP A 148 38.59 8.25 5.23
C TRP A 148 38.51 8.40 3.69
N LEU A 149 37.29 8.58 3.11
CA LEU A 149 37.13 8.88 1.68
C LEU A 149 37.75 10.21 1.27
N SER A 150 38.02 11.15 2.20
CA SER A 150 38.64 12.43 1.90
C SER A 150 40.03 12.30 1.27
N GLN A 151 40.75 11.20 1.52
CA GLN A 151 42.08 10.95 0.95
C GLN A 151 42.09 10.73 -0.58
N TYR A 152 40.89 10.57 -1.19
CA TYR A 152 40.74 10.31 -2.63
C TYR A 152 40.29 11.52 -3.43
N GLU A 153 40.22 12.69 -2.81
CA GLU A 153 39.86 13.96 -3.46
C GLU A 153 38.52 13.90 -4.23
N ILE A 154 37.57 13.10 -3.73
CA ILE A 154 36.26 12.95 -4.37
C ILE A 154 35.49 14.27 -4.32
N PRO A 155 35.04 14.78 -5.47
CA PRO A 155 34.31 16.04 -5.50
C PRO A 155 33.06 16.03 -4.62
N LEU A 156 32.77 17.16 -3.98
CA LEU A 156 31.56 17.38 -3.19
C LEU A 156 30.51 18.08 -4.04
N VAL A 157 29.30 17.56 -4.02
CA VAL A 157 28.15 18.10 -4.75
C VAL A 157 27.12 18.59 -3.76
N ALA A 158 26.82 19.88 -3.81
CA ALA A 158 25.86 20.51 -2.92
C ALA A 158 24.46 20.57 -3.53
N PHE A 159 23.47 20.11 -2.79
CA PHE A 159 22.06 20.20 -3.15
C PHE A 159 21.33 21.14 -2.21
N LYS A 160 20.74 22.21 -2.76
CA LYS A 160 19.84 23.08 -2.00
C LYS A 160 18.47 22.42 -1.91
N LYS A 161 17.99 22.09 -0.71
CA LYS A 161 16.59 21.71 -0.48
C LYS A 161 15.87 22.85 0.22
N LYS A 162 14.81 23.34 -0.41
CA LYS A 162 13.86 24.27 0.23
C LYS A 162 12.92 23.45 1.10
N GLY A 163 13.07 23.62 2.41
CA GLY A 163 12.18 23.02 3.41
C GLY A 163 12.27 21.49 3.48
N LEU A 164 12.23 21.00 4.68
CA LEU A 164 11.81 19.63 4.96
C LEU A 164 10.35 19.71 5.31
N ASP A 165 9.52 18.91 4.71
CA ASP A 165 8.06 18.91 4.85
C ASP A 165 7.56 18.95 6.30
N ASN A 166 8.40 18.62 7.27
CA ASN A 166 8.06 18.61 8.69
C ASN A 166 8.80 19.66 9.56
N ILE A 167 9.73 20.45 9.01
CA ILE A 167 10.60 21.30 9.84
C ILE A 167 10.72 22.73 9.30
N GLY A 168 10.28 22.99 8.08
CA GLY A 168 10.18 24.34 7.50
C GLY A 168 11.50 25.07 7.25
N THR A 169 12.64 24.48 7.60
CA THR A 169 13.93 25.17 7.56
C THR A 169 14.76 24.70 6.37
N PRO A 170 15.17 25.57 5.45
CA PRO A 170 16.01 25.22 4.32
C PRO A 170 17.42 24.82 4.79
N PHE A 171 17.96 23.77 4.18
CA PHE A 171 19.33 23.30 4.45
C PHE A 171 20.01 22.83 3.17
N GLN A 172 21.32 22.81 3.20
CA GLN A 172 22.14 22.30 2.13
C GLN A 172 22.67 20.91 2.48
N VAL A 173 22.32 19.92 1.64
CA VAL A 173 22.93 18.61 1.70
C VAL A 173 24.18 18.62 0.82
N VAL A 174 25.32 18.29 1.38
CA VAL A 174 26.56 18.10 0.66
C VAL A 174 26.83 16.60 0.57
N ASN A 175 26.74 16.06 -0.65
CA ASN A 175 27.07 14.68 -0.94
C ASN A 175 28.44 14.56 -1.58
N MET A 176 29.09 13.44 -1.41
CA MET A 176 30.19 13.07 -2.30
C MET A 176 29.66 12.81 -3.72
N ASP A 177 30.47 13.05 -4.76
CA ASP A 177 30.10 12.61 -6.12
C ASP A 177 30.14 11.08 -6.17
N ILE A 178 28.96 10.53 -6.07
CA ILE A 178 28.76 9.09 -6.02
C ILE A 178 29.17 8.36 -7.31
N TYR A 179 29.37 9.07 -8.40
CA TYR A 179 29.82 8.53 -9.68
C TYR A 179 31.32 8.72 -9.92
N HIS A 180 32.02 9.37 -8.99
CA HIS A 180 33.49 9.46 -9.05
C HIS A 180 34.09 8.04 -8.98
N PRO A 181 35.09 7.69 -9.82
CA PRO A 181 35.62 6.33 -9.91
C PRO A 181 36.10 5.76 -8.57
N GLU A 182 36.75 6.58 -7.73
CA GLU A 182 37.23 6.15 -6.42
C GLU A 182 36.08 5.91 -5.41
N TYR A 183 35.01 6.70 -5.46
CA TYR A 183 33.82 6.42 -4.67
C TYR A 183 33.14 5.14 -5.14
N HIS A 184 32.88 5.02 -6.44
CA HIS A 184 32.20 3.88 -7.04
C HIS A 184 32.91 2.56 -6.73
N LYS A 185 34.22 2.49 -6.96
CA LYS A 185 35.06 1.31 -6.68
C LYS A 185 34.88 0.83 -5.22
N ARG A 186 34.96 1.74 -4.27
CA ARG A 186 34.86 1.41 -2.83
C ARG A 186 33.45 1.09 -2.39
N TYR A 187 32.47 1.77 -2.96
CA TYR A 187 31.06 1.45 -2.72
C TYR A 187 30.75 0.01 -3.17
N VAL A 188 31.16 -0.39 -4.38
CA VAL A 188 30.97 -1.76 -4.88
C VAL A 188 31.70 -2.78 -4.00
N ARG A 189 32.92 -2.47 -3.55
CA ARG A 189 33.64 -3.31 -2.58
C ARG A 189 32.86 -3.50 -1.29
N MET A 190 32.35 -2.42 -0.72
CA MET A 190 31.56 -2.44 0.50
C MET A 190 30.25 -3.26 0.34
N VAL A 191 29.54 -3.10 -0.77
CA VAL A 191 28.35 -3.90 -1.08
C VAL A 191 28.68 -5.39 -1.17
N ARG A 192 29.80 -5.74 -1.81
CA ARG A 192 30.27 -7.13 -1.87
C ARG A 192 30.55 -7.70 -0.48
N ALA A 193 31.31 -6.96 0.33
CA ALA A 193 31.61 -7.37 1.70
C ALA A 193 30.35 -7.53 2.56
N LEU A 194 29.34 -6.68 2.36
CA LEU A 194 28.03 -6.82 2.99
C LEU A 194 27.35 -8.14 2.59
N GLY A 195 27.38 -8.51 1.30
CA GLY A 195 26.87 -9.80 0.83
C GLY A 195 27.58 -10.98 1.50
N GLU A 196 28.93 -10.97 1.50
CA GLU A 196 29.77 -12.00 2.11
C GLU A 196 29.58 -12.10 3.63
N SER A 197 29.13 -11.03 4.30
CA SER A 197 28.84 -11.02 5.74
C SER A 197 27.68 -11.91 6.17
N GLY A 198 26.84 -12.33 5.23
CA GLY A 198 25.60 -13.07 5.47
C GLY A 198 24.45 -12.23 6.06
N ILE A 199 24.59 -10.91 6.16
CA ILE A 199 23.52 -10.04 6.69
C ILE A 199 22.27 -10.05 5.82
N PRO A 200 22.32 -9.93 4.48
CA PRO A 200 21.12 -9.96 3.64
C PRO A 200 20.32 -11.26 3.74
N VAL A 201 21.01 -12.39 3.99
CA VAL A 201 20.33 -13.71 4.11
C VAL A 201 19.74 -13.97 5.48
N MET A 202 19.98 -13.13 6.49
CA MET A 202 19.40 -13.29 7.82
C MET A 202 17.86 -13.38 7.70
N PRO A 203 17.20 -14.32 8.44
CA PRO A 203 15.76 -14.49 8.40
C PRO A 203 15.00 -13.27 8.93
N GLU A 204 15.61 -12.47 9.81
CA GLU A 204 15.07 -11.23 10.35
C GLU A 204 14.97 -10.13 9.29
N VAL A 205 15.87 -10.11 8.30
CA VAL A 205 15.89 -9.12 7.23
C VAL A 205 14.86 -9.50 6.16
N SER A 206 13.80 -8.75 6.08
CA SER A 206 12.71 -8.97 5.11
C SER A 206 12.89 -8.15 3.84
N ILE A 207 13.46 -6.97 3.96
CA ILE A 207 13.70 -6.03 2.84
C ILE A 207 15.10 -5.44 2.99
N VAL A 208 15.80 -5.31 1.87
CA VAL A 208 17.02 -4.52 1.72
C VAL A 208 16.75 -3.41 0.72
N PHE A 209 16.71 -2.17 1.17
CA PHE A 209 16.48 -1.03 0.30
C PHE A 209 17.74 -0.67 -0.50
N VAL A 210 17.59 -0.60 -1.81
CA VAL A 210 18.60 -0.10 -2.74
C VAL A 210 18.29 1.35 -3.09
N HIS A 211 18.93 2.27 -2.38
CA HIS A 211 18.78 3.70 -2.60
C HIS A 211 19.73 4.20 -3.68
N LEU A 212 19.20 4.90 -4.67
CA LEU A 212 19.99 5.41 -5.79
C LEU A 212 20.94 6.51 -5.38
N TRP A 213 20.52 7.36 -4.46
CA TRP A 213 21.27 8.53 -4.03
C TRP A 213 21.93 8.36 -2.67
N SER A 214 21.55 7.37 -1.89
CA SER A 214 22.05 7.16 -0.53
C SER A 214 21.96 8.40 0.38
N ALA A 215 21.20 9.39 -0.01
CA ALA A 215 20.99 10.62 0.76
C ALA A 215 19.93 10.41 1.82
N SER A 216 20.05 11.11 2.93
CA SER A 216 19.11 10.98 4.06
C SER A 216 17.67 11.41 3.72
N ARG A 217 17.47 12.10 2.61
CA ARG A 217 16.16 12.55 2.12
C ARG A 217 16.21 12.90 0.62
N GLY A 218 16.38 12.01 -0.22
CA GLY A 218 16.42 12.08 -1.66
C GLY A 218 16.57 10.69 -2.17
N GLU A 219 15.95 9.80 -1.42
CA GLU A 219 15.95 8.36 -1.65
C GLU A 219 15.16 8.03 -2.90
N GLU A 220 14.25 8.93 -3.23
CA GLU A 220 13.39 8.89 -4.39
C GLU A 220 14.02 9.73 -5.49
N GLY A 221 14.45 9.10 -6.51
CA GLY A 221 15.07 9.75 -7.64
C GLY A 221 15.12 8.82 -8.84
N ALA A 222 15.72 9.32 -9.89
CA ALA A 222 16.05 8.52 -11.05
C ALA A 222 17.57 8.38 -11.13
N GLY A 223 18.04 7.24 -11.59
CA GLY A 223 19.43 7.07 -12.02
C GLY A 223 19.78 8.03 -13.14
N PRO A 224 21.04 8.07 -13.58
CA PRO A 224 21.46 8.86 -14.75
C PRO A 224 20.62 8.51 -15.98
N ALA A 225 20.41 9.49 -16.85
CA ALA A 225 19.69 9.27 -18.10
C ALA A 225 20.37 8.20 -18.97
N MET A 226 19.60 7.57 -19.85
CA MET A 226 20.18 6.70 -20.85
C MET A 226 21.13 7.51 -21.75
N GLY A 227 22.35 7.02 -21.94
CA GLY A 227 23.41 7.73 -22.66
C GLY A 227 24.27 8.67 -21.80
N ASP A 228 23.93 8.94 -20.55
CA ASP A 228 24.78 9.64 -19.61
C ASP A 228 26.02 8.77 -19.27
N PRO A 229 27.26 9.32 -19.33
CA PRO A 229 28.46 8.56 -18.95
C PRO A 229 28.42 7.90 -17.57
N LYS A 230 27.66 8.50 -16.64
CA LYS A 230 27.46 7.96 -15.28
C LYS A 230 26.52 6.74 -15.24
N ARG A 231 25.79 6.46 -16.32
CA ARG A 231 24.83 5.36 -16.39
C ARG A 231 25.50 4.00 -16.16
N LYS A 232 26.68 3.78 -16.72
CA LYS A 232 27.43 2.53 -16.55
C LYS A 232 27.73 2.27 -15.07
N ALA A 233 28.24 3.25 -14.35
CA ALA A 233 28.54 3.10 -12.92
C ALA A 233 27.28 2.84 -12.08
N PHE A 234 26.16 3.45 -12.45
CA PHE A 234 24.85 3.18 -11.83
C PHE A 234 24.43 1.70 -12.02
N GLU A 235 24.50 1.21 -13.24
CA GLU A 235 24.15 -0.20 -13.56
C GLU A 235 25.09 -1.20 -12.87
N GLU A 236 26.38 -0.92 -12.81
CA GLU A 236 27.36 -1.74 -12.09
C GLU A 236 27.03 -1.83 -10.58
N ARG A 237 26.50 -0.76 -9.97
CA ARG A 237 26.03 -0.80 -8.57
C ARG A 237 24.82 -1.69 -8.40
N LEU A 238 23.82 -1.59 -9.28
CA LEU A 238 22.66 -2.46 -9.21
C LEU A 238 23.06 -3.93 -9.36
N ARG A 239 23.97 -4.22 -10.29
CA ARG A 239 24.53 -5.58 -10.45
C ARG A 239 25.31 -6.04 -9.22
N ALA A 240 26.04 -5.13 -8.56
CA ALA A 240 26.75 -5.45 -7.32
C ALA A 240 25.78 -5.81 -6.19
N TRP A 241 24.68 -5.09 -6.05
CA TRP A 241 23.62 -5.41 -5.09
C TRP A 241 22.96 -6.76 -5.40
N SER A 242 22.59 -7.00 -6.67
CA SER A 242 22.01 -8.28 -7.09
C SER A 242 22.98 -9.43 -6.76
N LYS A 243 24.25 -9.31 -7.10
CA LYS A 243 25.27 -10.34 -6.80
C LYS A 243 25.51 -10.54 -5.30
N ALA A 244 25.47 -9.46 -4.51
CA ALA A 244 25.60 -9.54 -3.05
C ALA A 244 24.42 -10.25 -2.36
N CYS A 245 23.28 -10.32 -3.05
CA CYS A 245 22.05 -10.96 -2.59
C CYS A 245 21.65 -12.15 -3.48
N GLU A 246 22.61 -12.81 -4.11
CA GLU A 246 22.37 -13.94 -5.01
C GLU A 246 21.51 -15.02 -4.35
N GLY A 247 20.44 -15.43 -5.01
CA GLY A 247 19.46 -16.39 -4.51
C GLY A 247 18.38 -15.79 -3.57
N ILE A 248 18.52 -14.52 -3.20
CA ILE A 248 17.53 -13.78 -2.38
C ILE A 248 17.26 -12.37 -2.95
N GLU A 249 17.53 -12.15 -4.22
CA GLU A 249 17.39 -10.85 -4.89
C GLU A 249 15.96 -10.28 -4.70
N GLY A 250 14.97 -11.13 -4.56
CA GLY A 250 13.61 -10.74 -4.25
C GLY A 250 13.43 -10.00 -2.92
N LYS A 251 14.43 -9.99 -2.02
CA LYS A 251 14.45 -9.11 -0.84
C LYS A 251 14.92 -7.70 -1.14
N LEU A 252 15.65 -7.48 -2.25
CA LEU A 252 16.09 -6.15 -2.66
C LEU A 252 14.88 -5.33 -3.09
N CYS A 253 14.78 -4.11 -2.62
CA CYS A 253 13.71 -3.18 -2.96
C CYS A 253 14.33 -1.92 -3.58
N LEU A 254 14.24 -1.80 -4.90
CA LEU A 254 14.75 -0.65 -5.63
C LEU A 254 13.78 0.53 -5.50
N VAL A 255 14.33 1.70 -5.21
CA VAL A 255 13.58 2.96 -5.16
C VAL A 255 13.96 3.81 -6.36
N SER A 256 13.11 3.93 -7.36
CA SER A 256 13.32 4.77 -8.54
C SER A 256 12.00 5.20 -9.18
N HIS A 257 12.04 6.36 -9.85
CA HIS A 257 10.94 6.87 -10.66
C HIS A 257 11.14 6.64 -12.17
N ARG A 258 12.32 6.17 -12.58
CA ARG A 258 12.65 5.98 -13.99
C ARG A 258 12.32 4.56 -14.41
N GLU A 259 11.49 4.42 -15.43
CA GLU A 259 11.10 3.12 -15.98
C GLU A 259 12.30 2.24 -16.37
N ALA A 260 13.32 2.83 -17.00
CA ALA A 260 14.53 2.09 -17.37
C ALA A 260 15.32 1.54 -16.16
N ASP A 261 15.28 2.25 -15.02
CA ASP A 261 15.92 1.76 -13.79
C ASP A 261 15.12 0.60 -13.20
N LEU A 262 13.80 0.75 -13.19
CA LEU A 262 12.89 -0.30 -12.70
C LEU A 262 12.99 -1.56 -13.55
N LYS A 263 13.07 -1.40 -14.89
CA LYS A 263 13.28 -2.51 -15.80
C LYS A 263 14.59 -3.25 -15.53
N LEU A 264 15.71 -2.51 -15.35
CA LEU A 264 17.00 -3.12 -14.98
C LEU A 264 16.93 -3.82 -13.62
N GLY A 265 16.35 -3.18 -12.59
CA GLY A 265 16.14 -3.81 -11.29
C GLY A 265 15.34 -5.11 -11.41
N TYR A 266 14.34 -5.11 -12.24
CA TYR A 266 13.52 -6.27 -12.60
C TYR A 266 14.33 -7.43 -13.18
N GLU A 267 15.14 -7.13 -14.20
CA GLU A 267 16.04 -8.10 -14.86
C GLU A 267 17.08 -8.68 -13.87
N LEU A 268 17.42 -7.89 -12.85
CA LEU A 268 18.34 -8.27 -11.78
C LEU A 268 17.66 -8.95 -10.57
N GLY A 269 16.40 -9.35 -10.68
CA GLY A 269 15.68 -10.07 -9.62
C GLY A 269 15.12 -9.19 -8.49
N MET A 270 15.26 -7.86 -8.56
CA MET A 270 14.84 -6.96 -7.50
C MET A 270 13.34 -6.74 -7.47
N GLY A 271 12.81 -6.51 -6.28
CA GLY A 271 11.54 -5.86 -6.06
C GLY A 271 11.65 -4.34 -6.16
N GLN A 272 10.57 -3.62 -5.81
CA GLN A 272 10.58 -2.17 -5.91
C GLN A 272 9.63 -1.48 -4.93
N ARG A 273 10.03 -0.30 -4.47
CA ARG A 273 9.15 0.67 -3.84
C ARG A 273 8.82 1.76 -4.85
N ASN A 274 7.54 2.03 -5.00
CA ASN A 274 7.09 3.21 -5.70
C ASN A 274 7.09 4.37 -4.72
N GLY A 275 7.85 5.40 -5.00
CA GLY A 275 8.10 6.51 -4.08
C GLY A 275 6.99 7.52 -3.95
N PHE A 276 5.74 7.23 -4.31
CA PHE A 276 4.62 8.16 -4.30
C PHE A 276 3.36 7.52 -3.72
N VAL A 277 2.78 8.16 -3.08
CA VAL A 277 1.92 8.90 -2.27
C VAL A 277 0.45 8.46 -2.37
N GLU A 278 -0.03 8.08 -3.50
CA GLU A 278 -1.44 7.92 -3.74
C GLU A 278 -1.70 6.51 -4.24
N MET A 279 -1.63 5.53 -3.34
CA MET A 279 -1.73 4.11 -3.69
C MET A 279 -2.94 3.79 -4.57
N TYR A 280 -4.04 4.51 -4.40
CA TYR A 280 -5.23 4.28 -5.23
C TYR A 280 -5.13 4.89 -6.63
N MET A 281 -4.24 5.89 -6.84
CA MET A 281 -4.07 6.59 -8.12
C MET A 281 -2.83 6.15 -8.90
N MET A 282 -1.82 5.65 -8.18
CA MET A 282 -0.55 5.34 -8.79
C MET A 282 -0.61 4.12 -9.67
N HIS A 283 0.11 4.23 -10.78
CA HIS A 283 0.41 3.10 -11.64
C HIS A 283 -0.83 2.30 -12.08
N CYS A 284 -1.93 3.00 -12.35
CA CYS A 284 -3.13 2.34 -12.90
C CYS A 284 -2.90 1.71 -14.27
N ASN A 285 -1.85 2.11 -14.97
CA ASN A 285 -1.46 1.53 -16.25
C ASN A 285 0.06 1.46 -16.35
N ASN A 286 0.67 0.50 -15.65
CA ASN A 286 2.11 0.27 -15.66
C ASN A 286 2.40 -1.23 -15.85
N PRO A 287 2.60 -1.68 -17.11
CA PRO A 287 2.89 -3.09 -17.41
C PRO A 287 4.12 -3.64 -16.69
N SER A 288 5.15 -2.81 -16.46
CA SER A 288 6.34 -3.23 -15.70
C SER A 288 6.03 -3.67 -14.27
N LEU A 289 4.85 -3.29 -13.75
CA LEU A 289 4.35 -3.67 -12.42
C LEU A 289 3.24 -4.71 -12.48
N GLY A 290 2.98 -5.28 -13.65
CA GLY A 290 1.85 -6.18 -13.86
C GLY A 290 0.49 -5.47 -13.82
N GLN A 291 0.43 -4.17 -14.14
CA GLN A 291 -0.80 -3.38 -14.04
C GLN A 291 -1.24 -2.86 -15.40
N GLY A 292 -2.52 -2.97 -15.67
CA GLY A 292 -3.15 -2.46 -16.87
C GLY A 292 -4.56 -1.93 -16.62
N ILE A 293 -5.12 -1.32 -17.66
CA ILE A 293 -6.53 -0.92 -17.74
C ILE A 293 -7.05 -1.42 -19.08
N ASP A 294 -8.13 -2.19 -19.05
CA ASP A 294 -8.76 -2.67 -20.26
C ASP A 294 -9.55 -1.56 -21.01
N GLY A 295 -10.08 -1.91 -22.20
CA GLY A 295 -10.83 -0.99 -23.04
C GLY A 295 -12.11 -0.43 -22.39
N ASP A 296 -12.60 -1.05 -21.31
CA ASP A 296 -13.82 -0.67 -20.60
C ASP A 296 -13.55 0.04 -19.26
N GLY A 297 -12.27 0.25 -18.93
CA GLY A 297 -11.84 0.96 -17.73
C GLY A 297 -11.65 0.08 -16.51
N TYR A 298 -11.72 -1.23 -16.62
CA TYR A 298 -11.44 -2.15 -15.52
C TYR A 298 -9.93 -2.29 -15.33
N LEU A 299 -9.51 -2.29 -14.06
CA LEU A 299 -8.13 -2.53 -13.70
C LEU A 299 -7.83 -4.01 -13.82
N VAL A 300 -6.78 -4.33 -14.56
CA VAL A 300 -6.29 -5.70 -14.74
C VAL A 300 -4.90 -5.85 -14.11
N VAL A 301 -4.62 -7.04 -13.60
CA VAL A 301 -3.33 -7.38 -13.00
C VAL A 301 -2.79 -8.61 -13.71
N ASP A 302 -1.59 -8.46 -14.27
CA ASP A 302 -0.84 -9.57 -14.85
C ASP A 302 0.00 -10.24 -13.76
N GLU A 303 -0.48 -11.37 -13.25
CA GLU A 303 0.19 -12.14 -12.20
C GLU A 303 1.40 -12.92 -12.72
N THR A 304 1.63 -12.99 -14.04
CA THR A 304 2.86 -13.58 -14.61
C THR A 304 4.04 -12.62 -14.55
N CYS A 305 3.77 -11.33 -14.26
CA CYS A 305 4.80 -10.34 -14.01
C CYS A 305 5.73 -10.82 -12.87
N PRO A 306 7.07 -10.90 -13.08
CA PRO A 306 8.01 -11.45 -12.10
C PRO A 306 7.93 -10.83 -10.70
N LEU A 307 7.57 -9.54 -10.60
CA LEU A 307 7.36 -8.87 -9.32
C LEU A 307 6.28 -9.58 -8.47
N ILE A 308 5.24 -10.06 -9.13
CA ILE A 308 4.10 -10.74 -8.52
C ILE A 308 4.34 -12.24 -8.45
N ALA A 309 4.71 -12.87 -9.56
CA ALA A 309 4.90 -14.32 -9.67
C ALA A 309 5.94 -14.85 -8.68
N GLU A 310 7.02 -14.11 -8.43
CA GLU A 310 8.08 -14.48 -7.50
C GLU A 310 7.89 -13.85 -6.11
N ASN A 311 6.80 -13.12 -5.91
CA ASN A 311 6.48 -12.40 -4.66
C ASN A 311 7.67 -11.58 -4.13
N ARG A 312 8.27 -10.77 -5.00
CA ARG A 312 9.41 -9.93 -4.67
C ARG A 312 9.00 -8.80 -3.71
N ALA A 313 9.93 -8.28 -2.93
CA ALA A 313 9.68 -7.16 -2.02
C ALA A 313 9.12 -5.96 -2.78
N SER A 314 7.86 -5.65 -2.57
CA SER A 314 7.18 -4.58 -3.28
C SER A 314 6.14 -3.89 -2.39
N GLY A 315 6.06 -2.58 -2.51
CA GLY A 315 5.13 -1.81 -1.71
C GLY A 315 5.09 -0.35 -2.10
N ASP A 316 4.18 0.35 -1.46
CA ASP A 316 3.95 1.77 -1.67
C ASP A 316 3.88 2.52 -0.34
N GLU A 317 4.21 3.80 -0.39
CA GLU A 317 4.01 4.72 0.71
C GLU A 317 2.58 5.28 0.65
N ASN A 318 1.98 5.45 1.82
CA ASN A 318 0.61 5.97 1.92
C ASN A 318 0.56 7.25 2.75
N GLU A 319 0.46 8.38 2.08
CA GLU A 319 0.36 9.70 2.71
C GLU A 319 -1.06 10.00 3.24
N GLU A 320 -2.10 9.24 2.90
CA GLU A 320 -3.43 9.37 3.49
C GLU A 320 -3.42 9.12 5.00
N TYR A 321 -2.37 8.51 5.52
CA TYR A 321 -2.15 8.40 6.96
C TYR A 321 -1.88 9.75 7.65
N VAL A 322 -1.46 10.78 6.91
CA VAL A 322 -1.12 12.10 7.47
C VAL A 322 -2.22 13.11 7.13
N PRO A 323 -3.00 13.60 8.12
CA PRO A 323 -4.13 14.48 7.87
C PRO A 323 -3.81 15.74 7.08
N SER A 324 -2.64 16.36 7.32
CA SER A 324 -2.23 17.56 6.59
C SER A 324 -1.95 17.29 5.10
N VAL A 325 -1.36 16.14 4.80
CA VAL A 325 -1.12 15.70 3.42
C VAL A 325 -2.42 15.34 2.75
N HIS A 326 -3.29 14.60 3.45
CA HIS A 326 -4.61 14.25 2.93
C HIS A 326 -5.38 15.50 2.49
N VAL A 327 -5.53 16.52 3.36
CA VAL A 327 -6.26 17.74 3.03
C VAL A 327 -5.65 18.48 1.85
N ALA A 328 -4.32 18.57 1.79
CA ALA A 328 -3.62 19.26 0.71
C ALA A 328 -3.78 18.57 -0.65
N ARG A 329 -3.79 17.23 -0.68
CA ARG A 329 -3.79 16.43 -1.90
C ARG A 329 -5.17 15.92 -2.32
N PHE A 330 -6.00 15.55 -1.37
CA PHE A 330 -7.26 14.84 -1.61
C PHE A 330 -8.50 15.64 -1.22
N GLY A 331 -8.34 16.80 -0.60
CA GLY A 331 -9.45 17.66 -0.18
C GLY A 331 -9.95 17.37 1.25
N PRO A 332 -11.23 17.65 1.55
CA PRO A 332 -11.75 17.63 2.90
C PRO A 332 -11.54 16.30 3.64
N MET A 333 -11.29 16.36 4.95
CA MET A 333 -11.12 15.19 5.82
C MET A 333 -12.35 14.27 5.85
N SER A 334 -13.54 14.77 5.50
CA SER A 334 -14.75 13.94 5.34
C SER A 334 -14.58 12.84 4.29
N GLY A 335 -13.75 13.03 3.28
CA GLY A 335 -13.39 12.03 2.28
C GLY A 335 -12.33 11.02 2.72
N TRP A 336 -11.72 11.20 3.89
CA TRP A 336 -10.62 10.36 4.35
C TRP A 336 -10.96 8.87 4.44
N PRO A 337 -12.08 8.42 5.02
CA PRO A 337 -12.37 7.00 5.14
C PRO A 337 -12.45 6.30 3.78
N HIS A 338 -12.97 7.00 2.76
CA HIS A 338 -12.99 6.51 1.39
C HIS A 338 -11.58 6.34 0.84
N ARG A 339 -10.75 7.39 0.92
CA ARG A 339 -9.38 7.38 0.41
C ARG A 339 -8.52 6.31 1.05
N TYR A 340 -8.61 6.20 2.37
CA TYR A 340 -7.91 5.19 3.12
C TYR A 340 -8.30 3.78 2.66
N ARG A 341 -9.60 3.52 2.49
CA ARG A 341 -10.10 2.23 2.00
C ARG A 341 -9.61 1.93 0.59
N GLU A 342 -9.67 2.89 -0.30
CA GLU A 342 -9.17 2.71 -1.66
C GLU A 342 -7.68 2.41 -1.69
N SER A 343 -6.87 3.14 -0.93
CA SER A 343 -5.44 2.89 -0.84
C SER A 343 -5.13 1.49 -0.32
N MET A 344 -5.82 1.07 0.74
CA MET A 344 -5.63 -0.25 1.33
C MET A 344 -6.05 -1.39 0.38
N LEU A 345 -7.19 -1.26 -0.29
CA LEU A 345 -7.64 -2.28 -1.24
C LEU A 345 -6.81 -2.25 -2.53
N ARG A 346 -6.33 -1.07 -2.95
CA ARG A 346 -5.47 -0.96 -4.13
C ARG A 346 -4.14 -1.68 -3.94
N VAL A 347 -3.51 -1.58 -2.79
CA VAL A 347 -2.26 -2.29 -2.50
C VAL A 347 -2.43 -3.82 -2.58
N LEU A 348 -3.57 -4.34 -2.13
CA LEU A 348 -3.91 -5.75 -2.28
C LEU A 348 -4.20 -6.14 -3.73
N GLN A 349 -4.92 -5.29 -4.47
CA GLN A 349 -5.16 -5.50 -5.90
C GLN A 349 -3.84 -5.60 -6.67
N MET A 350 -2.87 -4.74 -6.36
CA MET A 350 -1.54 -4.74 -6.96
C MET A 350 -0.65 -5.90 -6.50
N ARG A 351 -1.13 -6.82 -5.65
CA ARG A 351 -0.37 -7.96 -5.10
C ARG A 351 0.88 -7.54 -4.32
N ARG A 352 0.83 -6.37 -3.65
CA ARG A 352 1.95 -5.88 -2.84
C ARG A 352 2.07 -6.67 -1.54
N ASN A 353 3.28 -6.68 -0.98
CA ASN A 353 3.57 -7.35 0.28
C ASN A 353 4.02 -6.39 1.39
N PHE A 354 4.24 -5.10 1.08
CA PHE A 354 4.62 -4.09 2.07
C PHE A 354 3.82 -2.79 1.93
N ILE A 355 3.59 -2.13 3.08
CA ILE A 355 3.03 -0.78 3.17
C ILE A 355 3.96 0.07 4.04
N TRP A 356 4.40 1.21 3.53
CA TRP A 356 5.14 2.20 4.29
C TRP A 356 4.22 3.35 4.68
N ALA A 357 3.83 3.37 5.98
CA ALA A 357 3.02 4.43 6.53
C ALA A 357 3.90 5.56 7.05
N GLU A 358 3.58 6.78 6.69
CA GLU A 358 4.21 7.99 7.22
C GLU A 358 4.03 8.08 8.73
N GLY A 359 5.11 8.01 9.47
CA GLY A 359 5.34 8.31 10.88
C GLY A 359 4.17 8.33 11.87
N GLY A 360 4.41 8.59 13.13
CA GLY A 360 3.44 8.46 14.22
C GLY A 360 2.21 9.39 14.25
N LYS A 361 1.99 10.23 13.23
CA LYS A 361 0.87 11.19 13.15
C LYS A 361 -0.28 10.74 12.25
N GLY A 362 -0.14 9.60 11.56
CA GLY A 362 -1.12 9.12 10.58
C GLY A 362 -2.46 8.69 11.18
N LEU A 363 -3.49 8.80 10.38
CA LEU A 363 -4.81 8.23 10.63
C LEU A 363 -4.80 6.74 10.26
N VAL A 364 -5.60 5.94 10.93
CA VAL A 364 -5.77 4.52 10.62
C VAL A 364 -7.23 4.10 10.83
N ASP A 365 -7.67 3.15 10.02
CA ASP A 365 -8.88 2.36 10.26
C ASP A 365 -8.42 0.96 10.72
N PRO A 366 -8.40 0.68 12.03
CA PRO A 366 -7.79 -0.55 12.54
C PRO A 366 -8.43 -1.83 11.99
N PRO A 367 -9.75 -1.99 11.86
CA PRO A 367 -10.35 -3.18 11.30
C PRO A 367 -9.88 -3.47 9.86
N LEU A 368 -9.90 -2.45 9.00
CA LEU A 368 -9.44 -2.57 7.61
C LEU A 368 -7.93 -2.85 7.56
N LEU A 369 -7.12 -2.14 8.34
CA LEU A 369 -5.67 -2.36 8.37
C LEU A 369 -5.32 -3.77 8.83
N GLY A 370 -6.07 -4.31 9.79
CA GLY A 370 -5.93 -5.69 10.24
C GLY A 370 -6.22 -6.70 9.14
N TYR A 371 -7.33 -6.54 8.43
CA TYR A 371 -7.68 -7.35 7.28
C TYR A 371 -6.56 -7.29 6.22
N VAL A 372 -6.16 -6.08 5.81
CA VAL A 372 -5.12 -5.90 4.80
C VAL A 372 -3.80 -6.54 5.22
N SER A 373 -3.42 -6.44 6.48
CA SER A 373 -2.18 -7.02 6.99
C SER A 373 -2.14 -8.55 6.92
N LEU A 374 -3.30 -9.20 6.99
CA LEU A 374 -3.43 -10.64 6.82
C LEU A 374 -3.42 -11.08 5.35
N GLU A 375 -3.69 -10.14 4.44
CA GLU A 375 -3.81 -10.36 2.99
C GLU A 375 -2.58 -9.96 2.18
N LEU A 376 -1.71 -9.08 2.73
CA LEU A 376 -0.49 -8.64 2.04
C LEU A 376 0.38 -9.84 1.65
N GLY A 377 0.86 -9.83 0.40
CA GLY A 377 1.75 -10.86 -0.14
C GLY A 377 1.12 -12.23 -0.36
N LYS A 378 -0.19 -12.39 -0.13
CA LYS A 378 -0.91 -13.61 -0.43
C LYS A 378 -1.08 -13.80 -1.94
N THR A 379 -0.85 -15.03 -2.39
CA THR A 379 -1.16 -15.47 -3.75
C THR A 379 -2.56 -16.06 -3.81
N ILE A 380 -3.03 -16.40 -5.00
CA ILE A 380 -4.36 -16.98 -5.19
C ILE A 380 -4.53 -18.30 -4.43
N GLU A 381 -3.45 -19.07 -4.24
CA GLU A 381 -3.47 -20.35 -3.51
C GLU A 381 -3.51 -20.16 -1.99
N THR A 382 -3.00 -19.02 -1.49
CA THR A 382 -2.83 -18.78 -0.05
C THR A 382 -3.78 -17.74 0.52
N ALA A 383 -4.49 -17.00 -0.33
CA ALA A 383 -5.46 -16.01 0.11
C ALA A 383 -6.72 -16.70 0.68
N PRO A 384 -7.27 -16.21 1.79
CA PRO A 384 -8.51 -16.73 2.35
C PRO A 384 -9.73 -16.31 1.56
N ASP A 385 -9.66 -15.23 0.78
CA ASP A 385 -10.78 -14.70 0.02
C ASP A 385 -10.40 -14.15 -1.37
N ALA A 386 -11.42 -14.07 -2.21
CA ALA A 386 -11.46 -13.30 -3.45
C ALA A 386 -12.49 -12.18 -3.29
N TRP A 387 -12.25 -10.99 -3.88
CA TRP A 387 -13.13 -9.86 -3.68
C TRP A 387 -13.19 -8.89 -4.85
N CYS A 388 -14.30 -8.14 -4.90
CA CYS A 388 -14.55 -7.05 -5.83
C CYS A 388 -15.06 -5.82 -5.07
N TYR A 389 -14.33 -4.72 -5.15
CA TYR A 389 -14.75 -3.40 -4.69
C TYR A 389 -15.36 -2.63 -5.87
N LEU A 390 -16.68 -2.46 -5.81
CA LEU A 390 -17.45 -1.82 -6.87
C LEU A 390 -17.35 -0.30 -6.73
N ARG A 391 -16.54 0.28 -7.54
CA ARG A 391 -16.27 1.72 -7.55
C ARG A 391 -16.13 2.24 -8.97
N GLU A 392 -16.09 3.55 -9.10
CA GLU A 392 -15.67 4.23 -10.33
C GLU A 392 -14.95 5.52 -9.98
N SER A 393 -13.82 5.78 -10.63
CA SER A 393 -13.01 6.96 -10.38
C SER A 393 -12.71 7.71 -11.65
N ASN A 394 -12.85 9.03 -11.59
CA ASN A 394 -12.47 9.94 -12.65
C ASN A 394 -10.99 10.33 -12.61
N ILE A 395 -10.13 9.44 -12.15
CA ILE A 395 -8.68 9.65 -12.16
C ILE A 395 -8.18 9.90 -13.58
N ARG A 396 -7.24 10.85 -13.72
CA ARG A 396 -6.53 11.08 -14.97
C ARG A 396 -5.44 10.05 -15.17
N VAL A 397 -5.65 9.13 -16.09
CA VAL A 397 -4.63 8.21 -16.54
C VAL A 397 -4.30 8.52 -18.00
N LYS A 398 -3.00 8.71 -18.31
CA LYS A 398 -2.55 9.03 -19.67
C LYS A 398 -2.99 7.93 -20.64
N GLY A 399 -3.64 8.33 -21.71
CA GLY A 399 -4.13 7.41 -22.74
C GLY A 399 -5.43 6.67 -22.41
N GLN A 400 -6.02 6.88 -21.23
CA GLN A 400 -7.28 6.30 -20.82
C GLN A 400 -8.35 7.40 -20.63
N PRO A 401 -9.29 7.54 -21.58
CA PRO A 401 -10.32 8.57 -21.51
C PRO A 401 -11.50 8.20 -20.60
N LYS A 402 -11.66 6.92 -20.28
CA LYS A 402 -12.76 6.39 -19.47
C LYS A 402 -12.44 6.45 -17.99
N PRO A 403 -13.44 6.56 -17.11
CA PRO A 403 -13.28 6.35 -15.68
C PRO A 403 -12.67 4.99 -15.39
N VAL A 404 -11.83 4.93 -14.35
CA VAL A 404 -11.26 3.68 -13.85
C VAL A 404 -12.28 3.01 -12.94
N LYS A 405 -12.65 1.78 -13.28
CA LYS A 405 -13.64 0.98 -12.56
C LYS A 405 -12.98 0.09 -11.51
N ASN A 406 -13.74 -0.64 -10.81
CA ASN A 406 -13.51 -1.62 -9.76
C ASN A 406 -12.05 -1.87 -9.32
N PHE A 407 -11.86 -2.15 -8.04
CA PHE A 407 -10.68 -2.88 -7.56
C PHE A 407 -11.08 -4.34 -7.36
N GLU A 408 -10.31 -5.25 -7.94
CA GLU A 408 -10.65 -6.67 -8.02
C GLU A 408 -9.47 -7.54 -7.62
N ARG A 409 -9.76 -8.61 -6.90
CA ARG A 409 -8.79 -9.62 -6.56
C ARG A 409 -9.47 -11.00 -6.65
N TRP A 410 -9.30 -11.63 -7.81
CA TRP A 410 -9.84 -12.95 -8.16
C TRP A 410 -11.38 -13.09 -8.10
N LEU A 411 -12.08 -11.99 -7.90
CA LEU A 411 -13.53 -11.87 -8.09
C LEU A 411 -13.79 -10.68 -9.00
N TYR A 412 -14.41 -10.92 -10.13
CA TYR A 412 -14.57 -9.97 -11.22
C TYR A 412 -16.03 -9.60 -11.44
N GLN A 413 -16.28 -8.32 -11.69
CA GLN A 413 -17.57 -7.83 -12.16
C GLN A 413 -17.38 -7.16 -13.51
N ARG A 414 -18.19 -7.52 -14.49
CA ARG A 414 -18.21 -6.89 -15.81
C ARG A 414 -19.63 -6.48 -16.17
N ASP A 415 -19.74 -5.32 -16.85
CA ASP A 415 -21.00 -4.86 -17.39
C ASP A 415 -21.31 -5.63 -18.67
N GLY A 416 -22.57 -6.02 -18.84
CA GLY A 416 -23.08 -6.75 -19.99
C GLY A 416 -24.58 -6.50 -20.19
N GLU A 417 -25.19 -7.24 -21.09
CA GLU A 417 -26.62 -7.18 -21.31
C GLU A 417 -27.40 -7.62 -20.06
N GLY A 418 -28.34 -6.81 -19.60
CA GLY A 418 -29.16 -7.05 -18.41
C GLY A 418 -28.43 -6.88 -17.07
N CYS A 419 -27.12 -6.63 -17.07
CA CYS A 419 -26.31 -6.53 -15.83
C CYS A 419 -25.41 -5.29 -15.77
N ARG A 420 -25.69 -4.25 -16.53
CA ARG A 420 -24.93 -2.99 -16.46
C ARG A 420 -25.17 -2.28 -15.14
N ALA A 421 -24.12 -2.14 -14.33
CA ALA A 421 -24.18 -1.46 -13.05
C ALA A 421 -23.80 0.02 -13.19
N LEU A 422 -24.55 0.90 -12.54
CA LEU A 422 -24.34 2.35 -12.58
C LEU A 422 -23.56 2.84 -11.37
N ALA A 423 -22.55 3.67 -11.62
CA ALA A 423 -21.78 4.33 -10.56
C ALA A 423 -22.69 5.20 -9.67
N THR A 424 -22.55 5.05 -8.37
CA THR A 424 -23.38 5.76 -7.38
C THR A 424 -22.60 6.03 -6.08
N VAL A 425 -23.19 6.76 -5.13
CA VAL A 425 -22.55 7.18 -3.86
C VAL A 425 -21.31 8.02 -4.10
N LYS A 426 -21.53 9.26 -4.44
CA LYS A 426 -20.48 10.23 -4.80
C LYS A 426 -19.61 10.61 -3.61
N VAL A 427 -18.30 10.67 -3.84
CA VAL A 427 -17.32 11.26 -2.93
C VAL A 427 -16.52 12.32 -3.67
N GLN A 428 -16.34 13.49 -3.06
CA GLN A 428 -15.57 14.56 -3.66
C GLN A 428 -14.09 14.23 -3.74
N VAL A 429 -13.48 14.49 -4.89
CA VAL A 429 -12.05 14.30 -5.15
C VAL A 429 -11.39 15.62 -5.58
N GLN A 430 -10.06 15.63 -5.58
CA GLN A 430 -9.29 16.78 -6.02
C GLN A 430 -9.46 16.98 -7.54
N LYS A 431 -9.82 18.21 -7.95
CA LYS A 431 -10.08 18.55 -9.36
C LYS A 431 -8.91 18.26 -10.30
N GLN A 432 -7.69 18.45 -9.82
CA GLN A 432 -6.47 18.24 -10.62
C GLN A 432 -6.27 16.78 -11.05
N LEU A 433 -6.86 15.86 -10.30
CA LEU A 433 -6.72 14.43 -10.52
C LEU A 433 -7.89 13.83 -11.30
N SER A 434 -9.00 14.55 -11.41
CA SER A 434 -10.18 14.08 -12.14
C SER A 434 -10.01 14.16 -13.67
N HIS A 435 -10.54 13.19 -14.39
CA HIS A 435 -10.74 13.28 -15.85
C HIS A 435 -11.68 14.43 -16.22
N HIS A 436 -12.64 14.71 -15.37
CA HIS A 436 -13.63 15.76 -15.54
C HIS A 436 -13.47 16.85 -14.48
N PRO A 437 -12.72 17.93 -14.74
CA PRO A 437 -12.53 19.04 -13.79
C PRO A 437 -13.85 19.66 -13.30
N LYS A 438 -14.94 19.53 -14.07
CA LYS A 438 -16.29 19.98 -13.69
C LYS A 438 -17.04 18.95 -12.86
N HIS A 439 -16.58 17.70 -12.81
CA HIS A 439 -17.20 16.60 -12.08
C HIS A 439 -16.15 15.89 -11.22
N PRO A 440 -15.63 16.55 -10.17
CA PRO A 440 -14.55 16.02 -9.35
C PRO A 440 -15.08 15.01 -8.32
N TYR A 441 -15.72 13.95 -8.79
CA TYR A 441 -16.28 12.91 -7.95
C TYR A 441 -15.70 11.55 -8.29
N ASP A 442 -15.46 10.76 -7.25
CA ASP A 442 -15.41 9.30 -7.32
C ASP A 442 -16.74 8.73 -6.86
N TYR A 443 -16.93 7.45 -7.14
CA TYR A 443 -18.11 6.69 -6.72
C TYR A 443 -17.64 5.46 -5.95
N THR A 444 -18.25 5.24 -4.78
CA THR A 444 -17.86 4.19 -3.83
C THR A 444 -18.76 2.97 -3.85
N ALA A 445 -19.73 2.97 -4.75
CA ALA A 445 -20.65 1.88 -4.99
C ALA A 445 -21.14 1.90 -6.43
N ARG A 446 -21.66 0.77 -6.87
CA ARG A 446 -22.40 0.64 -8.12
C ARG A 446 -23.76 0.03 -7.85
N ARG A 447 -24.78 0.41 -8.59
CA ARG A 447 -26.14 -0.07 -8.41
C ARG A 447 -26.70 -0.75 -9.64
N THR A 448 -27.66 -1.60 -9.46
CA THR A 448 -28.54 -2.05 -10.55
C THR A 448 -29.27 -0.86 -11.20
N ASP A 449 -29.90 -1.08 -12.30
CA ASP A 449 -30.72 -0.08 -13.00
C ASP A 449 -32.01 -0.73 -13.50
N LEU A 450 -32.94 -0.97 -12.59
CA LEU A 450 -34.21 -1.65 -12.89
C LEU A 450 -34.98 -0.94 -13.99
N LYS A 451 -34.97 0.41 -14.01
CA LYS A 451 -35.65 1.21 -15.03
C LYS A 451 -35.01 1.03 -16.41
N GLY A 452 -33.72 0.82 -16.47
CA GLY A 452 -32.95 0.57 -17.68
C GLY A 452 -32.89 -0.91 -18.08
N GLY A 453 -33.60 -1.80 -17.38
CA GLY A 453 -33.62 -3.24 -17.68
C GLY A 453 -32.45 -4.02 -17.08
N ASN A 454 -31.59 -3.40 -16.26
CA ASN A 454 -30.42 -4.04 -15.65
C ASN A 454 -30.73 -4.42 -14.18
N SER A 455 -31.33 -5.58 -13.99
CA SER A 455 -31.86 -6.00 -12.69
C SER A 455 -30.84 -6.68 -11.77
N PHE A 456 -29.64 -6.98 -12.24
CA PHE A 456 -28.64 -7.67 -11.42
C PHE A 456 -27.22 -7.18 -11.68
N ILE A 457 -26.34 -7.48 -10.74
CA ILE A 457 -24.88 -7.34 -10.86
C ILE A 457 -24.31 -8.74 -10.79
N GLY A 458 -23.62 -9.17 -11.85
CA GLY A 458 -23.07 -10.51 -11.97
C GLY A 458 -21.58 -10.55 -11.59
N PHE A 459 -21.16 -11.65 -10.97
CA PHE A 459 -19.79 -11.86 -10.52
C PHE A 459 -19.24 -13.16 -11.06
N ALA A 460 -17.99 -13.13 -11.52
CA ALA A 460 -17.23 -14.30 -11.92
C ALA A 460 -16.02 -14.48 -11.01
N LEU A 461 -15.88 -15.66 -10.44
CA LEU A 461 -14.76 -16.05 -9.60
C LEU A 461 -13.62 -16.59 -10.48
N ASP A 462 -12.39 -16.27 -10.16
CA ASP A 462 -11.23 -16.86 -10.85
C ASP A 462 -11.20 -18.36 -10.58
N ASP A 463 -11.16 -19.15 -11.65
CA ASP A 463 -11.17 -20.61 -11.56
C ASP A 463 -10.02 -21.21 -10.75
N ARG A 464 -8.89 -20.50 -10.70
CA ARG A 464 -7.73 -20.88 -9.89
C ARG A 464 -7.99 -20.67 -8.40
N PHE A 465 -8.91 -19.76 -8.04
CA PHE A 465 -9.33 -19.57 -6.65
C PHE A 465 -10.29 -20.66 -6.22
N LEU A 466 -11.44 -20.79 -6.88
CA LEU A 466 -12.41 -21.86 -6.70
C LEU A 466 -13.15 -22.09 -8.02
N SER A 467 -13.34 -23.35 -8.41
CA SER A 467 -14.12 -23.70 -9.60
C SER A 467 -14.86 -25.02 -9.41
N GLY A 468 -15.98 -25.20 -10.10
CA GLY A 468 -16.84 -26.37 -9.93
C GLY A 468 -17.53 -26.35 -8.57
N GLY A 469 -17.57 -27.47 -7.90
CA GLY A 469 -18.18 -27.63 -6.58
C GLY A 469 -18.48 -29.08 -6.22
N PRO A 470 -19.10 -29.31 -5.08
CA PRO A 470 -19.61 -28.35 -4.10
C PRO A 470 -18.50 -27.72 -3.24
N HIS A 471 -18.66 -26.44 -2.92
CA HIS A 471 -17.75 -25.71 -2.05
C HIS A 471 -18.47 -25.14 -0.83
N ARG A 472 -17.80 -25.16 0.31
CA ARG A 472 -18.22 -24.41 1.49
C ARG A 472 -17.58 -23.03 1.46
N VAL A 473 -18.40 -21.99 1.40
CA VAL A 473 -17.93 -20.59 1.33
C VAL A 473 -18.78 -19.68 2.20
N ALA A 474 -18.21 -18.55 2.61
CA ALA A 474 -18.98 -17.43 3.10
C ALA A 474 -18.95 -16.32 2.03
N VAL A 475 -20.12 -15.88 1.58
CA VAL A 475 -20.24 -14.73 0.68
C VAL A 475 -20.67 -13.52 1.50
N LYS A 476 -19.87 -12.45 1.47
CA LYS A 476 -20.15 -11.18 2.13
C LYS A 476 -20.45 -10.10 1.11
N VAL A 477 -21.61 -9.46 1.26
CA VAL A 477 -22.05 -8.37 0.38
C VAL A 477 -22.24 -7.11 1.20
N THR A 478 -21.35 -6.13 1.02
CA THR A 478 -21.47 -4.80 1.61
C THR A 478 -22.31 -3.91 0.69
N TYR A 479 -23.39 -3.37 1.22
CA TYR A 479 -24.38 -2.60 0.47
C TYR A 479 -24.80 -1.34 1.21
N HIS A 480 -25.37 -0.40 0.48
CA HIS A 480 -26.05 0.76 1.06
C HIS A 480 -27.51 0.43 1.25
N ASP A 481 -27.97 0.51 2.48
CA ASP A 481 -29.35 0.20 2.88
C ASP A 481 -30.25 1.40 2.59
N VAL A 482 -30.65 1.50 1.32
CA VAL A 482 -31.51 2.58 0.81
C VAL A 482 -32.74 1.99 0.14
N GLY A 483 -33.91 2.61 0.41
CA GLY A 483 -35.21 2.11 -0.01
C GLY A 483 -35.69 0.92 0.82
N THR A 484 -36.93 0.48 0.57
CA THR A 484 -37.59 -0.60 1.31
C THR A 484 -37.74 -1.90 0.51
N GLY A 485 -37.04 -2.01 -0.63
CA GLY A 485 -37.07 -3.16 -1.50
C GLY A 485 -36.27 -4.36 -0.96
N THR A 486 -36.18 -5.37 -1.78
CA THR A 486 -35.36 -6.55 -1.51
C THR A 486 -34.34 -6.75 -2.62
N TRP A 487 -33.22 -7.35 -2.26
CA TRP A 487 -32.31 -7.95 -3.20
C TRP A 487 -31.96 -9.37 -2.79
N THR A 488 -31.51 -10.20 -3.75
CA THR A 488 -31.17 -11.59 -3.53
C THR A 488 -29.76 -11.89 -3.98
N LEU A 489 -29.04 -12.70 -3.21
CA LEU A 489 -27.90 -13.44 -3.70
C LEU A 489 -28.40 -14.70 -4.38
N GLU A 490 -28.18 -14.83 -5.68
CA GLU A 490 -28.51 -16.03 -6.46
C GLU A 490 -27.22 -16.76 -6.83
N TYR A 491 -27.15 -18.06 -6.52
CA TYR A 491 -25.99 -18.92 -6.80
C TYR A 491 -26.47 -20.33 -7.20
N ALA A 492 -25.59 -21.13 -7.80
CA ALA A 492 -25.89 -22.52 -8.14
C ALA A 492 -25.46 -23.47 -7.01
N ASP A 493 -26.24 -24.55 -6.82
CA ASP A 493 -25.87 -25.73 -6.07
C ASP A 493 -26.21 -26.99 -6.91
N PRO A 494 -25.96 -28.25 -6.42
CA PRO A 494 -26.33 -29.46 -7.15
C PRO A 494 -27.81 -29.57 -7.50
N GLY A 495 -28.69 -28.93 -6.75
CA GLY A 495 -30.14 -28.91 -6.97
C GLY A 495 -30.65 -27.77 -7.85
N GLY A 496 -29.75 -26.90 -8.36
CA GLY A 496 -30.12 -25.80 -9.23
C GLY A 496 -29.81 -24.41 -8.62
N ILE A 497 -30.59 -23.39 -9.00
CA ILE A 497 -30.38 -22.02 -8.51
C ILE A 497 -30.99 -21.84 -7.13
N ARG A 498 -30.19 -21.38 -6.19
CA ARG A 498 -30.59 -20.99 -4.83
C ARG A 498 -30.62 -19.49 -4.66
N ARG A 499 -31.41 -19.04 -3.69
CA ARG A 499 -31.61 -17.62 -3.38
C ARG A 499 -31.49 -17.36 -1.89
N ARG A 500 -30.74 -16.30 -1.53
CA ARG A 500 -30.71 -15.71 -0.19
C ARG A 500 -31.22 -14.29 -0.29
N VAL A 501 -32.25 -13.97 0.48
CA VAL A 501 -32.99 -12.68 0.37
C VAL A 501 -32.53 -11.73 1.47
N VAL A 502 -32.28 -10.48 1.11
CA VAL A 502 -32.05 -9.37 2.03
C VAL A 502 -33.15 -8.33 1.82
N LYS A 503 -33.79 -7.93 2.90
CA LYS A 503 -34.75 -6.82 2.92
C LYS A 503 -34.02 -5.54 3.33
N CYS A 504 -34.12 -4.50 2.53
CA CYS A 504 -33.65 -3.16 2.88
C CYS A 504 -34.62 -2.51 3.85
N GLU A 505 -34.10 -1.77 4.82
CA GLU A 505 -34.85 -1.10 5.89
C GLU A 505 -34.80 0.43 5.76
N ASP A 506 -34.20 0.94 4.67
CA ASP A 506 -34.02 2.36 4.38
C ASP A 506 -33.29 3.14 5.49
N THR A 507 -32.33 2.51 6.12
CA THR A 507 -31.57 3.13 7.23
C THR A 507 -30.58 4.19 6.76
N GLY A 508 -30.28 4.24 5.46
CA GLY A 508 -29.24 5.10 4.88
C GLY A 508 -27.80 4.69 5.25
N LYS A 509 -27.63 3.57 5.94
CA LYS A 509 -26.33 3.08 6.40
C LYS A 509 -25.70 2.15 5.38
N VAL A 510 -24.37 2.01 5.50
CA VAL A 510 -23.65 0.87 4.91
C VAL A 510 -23.86 -0.33 5.82
N ARG A 511 -24.21 -1.48 5.24
CA ARG A 511 -24.41 -2.76 5.95
C ARG A 511 -23.71 -3.87 5.20
N THR A 512 -23.38 -4.96 5.88
CA THR A 512 -22.82 -6.17 5.27
C THR A 512 -23.70 -7.36 5.59
N ALA A 513 -24.24 -7.99 4.56
CA ALA A 513 -24.91 -9.28 4.64
C ALA A 513 -23.88 -10.40 4.42
N THR A 514 -23.90 -11.42 5.28
CA THR A 514 -23.06 -12.60 5.21
C THR A 514 -23.92 -13.82 5.00
N PHE A 515 -23.57 -14.66 4.03
CA PHE A 515 -24.26 -15.92 3.72
C PHE A 515 -23.28 -17.07 3.79
N PHE A 516 -23.61 -18.12 4.52
CA PHE A 516 -22.88 -19.37 4.56
C PHE A 516 -23.50 -20.36 3.59
N LEU A 517 -22.73 -20.75 2.58
CA LEU A 517 -23.15 -21.67 1.53
C LEU A 517 -22.33 -22.95 1.66
N ASP A 518 -23.00 -24.07 1.91
CA ASP A 518 -22.31 -25.33 2.18
C ASP A 518 -22.00 -26.13 0.90
N ASP A 519 -22.68 -25.82 -0.19
CA ASP A 519 -22.68 -26.60 -1.43
C ASP A 519 -22.69 -25.72 -2.70
N ALA A 520 -22.04 -24.55 -2.64
CA ALA A 520 -21.97 -23.62 -3.77
C ALA A 520 -21.18 -24.25 -4.96
N HIS A 521 -21.74 -24.08 -6.17
CA HIS A 521 -21.11 -24.43 -7.42
C HIS A 521 -20.75 -23.17 -8.20
N PHE A 522 -19.51 -23.04 -8.58
CA PHE A 522 -18.99 -21.97 -9.43
C PHE A 522 -18.73 -22.52 -10.84
N ARG A 523 -18.93 -21.75 -11.89
CA ARG A 523 -19.14 -22.10 -13.29
C ARG A 523 -20.55 -22.62 -13.55
N GLY A 524 -21.47 -21.74 -13.32
CA GLY A 524 -22.79 -21.64 -13.83
C GLY A 524 -23.43 -22.80 -14.51
N VAL A 525 -23.74 -23.85 -13.79
CA VAL A 525 -24.52 -24.96 -14.37
C VAL A 525 -25.81 -24.44 -15.01
N ASN A 526 -26.26 -23.22 -14.68
CA ASN A 526 -27.42 -22.56 -15.28
C ASN A 526 -27.35 -21.01 -15.22
N MET A 527 -26.16 -20.42 -15.08
CA MET A 527 -25.97 -18.96 -14.95
C MET A 527 -24.81 -18.48 -15.84
N ALA A 528 -24.97 -17.32 -16.46
CA ALA A 528 -23.89 -16.66 -17.21
C ALA A 528 -22.75 -16.13 -16.28
N HIS A 529 -23.00 -16.10 -14.98
CA HIS A 529 -22.08 -15.69 -13.91
C HIS A 529 -22.07 -16.76 -12.82
N ASP A 530 -21.02 -16.84 -12.00
CA ASP A 530 -20.94 -17.78 -10.89
C ASP A 530 -22.00 -17.49 -9.82
N PHE A 531 -22.29 -16.22 -9.59
CA PHE A 531 -23.42 -15.77 -8.79
C PHE A 531 -23.81 -14.34 -9.15
N VAL A 532 -24.99 -13.94 -8.74
CA VAL A 532 -25.48 -12.57 -8.99
C VAL A 532 -26.13 -11.97 -7.73
N VAL A 533 -26.04 -10.67 -7.62
CA VAL A 533 -26.87 -9.85 -6.71
C VAL A 533 -27.99 -9.26 -7.55
N ARG A 534 -29.22 -9.72 -7.33
CA ARG A 534 -30.41 -9.30 -8.09
C ARG A 534 -31.32 -8.40 -7.27
N ALA A 535 -31.66 -7.26 -7.82
CA ALA A 535 -32.66 -6.37 -7.29
C ALA A 535 -34.07 -6.82 -7.69
N ALA A 536 -35.04 -6.59 -6.81
CA ALA A 536 -36.45 -6.95 -7.07
C ALA A 536 -37.36 -5.72 -7.22
N GLN A 537 -37.48 -4.88 -6.21
CA GLN A 537 -38.43 -3.77 -6.17
C GLN A 537 -37.78 -2.39 -6.21
N SER A 538 -36.53 -2.31 -5.76
CA SER A 538 -35.68 -1.12 -5.82
C SER A 538 -34.27 -1.52 -6.21
N ASP A 539 -33.48 -0.57 -6.71
CA ASP A 539 -32.09 -0.85 -7.08
C ASP A 539 -31.27 -1.31 -5.88
N ALA A 540 -30.46 -2.35 -6.07
CA ALA A 540 -29.47 -2.79 -5.10
C ALA A 540 -28.19 -1.96 -5.27
N VAL A 541 -27.72 -1.32 -4.20
CA VAL A 541 -26.54 -0.45 -4.18
C VAL A 541 -25.40 -1.17 -3.49
N ILE A 542 -24.43 -1.68 -4.24
CA ILE A 542 -23.39 -2.57 -3.75
C ILE A 542 -22.02 -1.88 -3.79
N SER A 543 -21.28 -1.98 -2.69
CA SER A 543 -19.91 -1.45 -2.58
C SER A 543 -18.83 -2.53 -2.66
N PHE A 544 -19.01 -3.66 -1.96
CA PHE A 544 -17.94 -4.64 -1.82
C PHE A 544 -18.50 -6.06 -1.71
N VAL A 545 -17.93 -6.98 -2.45
CA VAL A 545 -18.32 -8.38 -2.41
C VAL A 545 -17.08 -9.23 -2.17
N ARG A 546 -17.19 -10.20 -1.25
CA ARG A 546 -16.12 -11.14 -0.90
C ARG A 546 -16.64 -12.57 -0.94
N VAL A 547 -15.84 -13.47 -1.47
CA VAL A 547 -16.04 -14.94 -1.39
C VAL A 547 -14.90 -15.52 -0.56
N ILE A 548 -15.21 -16.11 0.58
CA ILE A 548 -14.26 -16.64 1.55
C ILE A 548 -14.33 -18.16 1.53
N GLY A 549 -13.24 -18.84 1.22
CA GLY A 549 -13.17 -20.30 1.24
C GLY A 549 -13.15 -20.85 2.68
N LEU A 550 -14.07 -21.76 3.04
CA LEU A 550 -14.19 -22.34 4.38
C LEU A 550 -13.56 -23.74 4.51
N GLY A 551 -12.72 -24.13 3.60
CA GLY A 551 -12.09 -25.45 3.58
C GLY A 551 -10.75 -25.45 2.84
N ARG A 552 -10.17 -24.29 2.65
CA ARG A 552 -8.87 -24.08 2.00
C ARG A 552 -7.72 -24.17 3.00
#